data_ea5d4caaa4072097d172149c7f6a3d98
#
_entry.id   ea5d4caaa4072097d172149c7f6a3d98
#
_cell.length_a   1.000
_cell.length_b   1.000
_cell.length_c   1.000
_cell.angle_alpha   90.00
_cell.angle_beta   90.00
_cell.angle_gamma   90.00
#
_symmetry.space_group_name_H-M   'P 1'
#
loop_
_entity.id
_entity.type
_entity.pdbx_description
1 polymer ?
#
loop_
_entity_poly.entity_id
_entity_poly.type
_entity_poly.pdbx_seq_one_letter_code
_entity_poly.pdbx_strand_id
1 'polypeptide(L)'
;MDEKKFIKEKIVGQKVSWKKRTVKALSLLFSGGVFGLGIFLVLFFLVPHLPVKKEGKEKETVAFTEEASTEAESSTEETEAIEDVVQSEIQKFDFPISAYESMMGNLKSIIQEGEKSLVDVEVSTGGEDLLTEGKTRGNGIILEKTADNLLILYLGTGKGEEAYRIRFFREKEVEGRLLSSSKRDGVMILSVPLSVFTEKDMERLSVMPRGNSRLIQRGETLIGIGSPSGELYSTEITYASYLSYDVPAVDGFREDIAVQGPKEGEGNVFYLNTAGEFVGFCAGKQGSFPHMTGVSDCLDMLEHLSNGKTLAYLGLKIQNTSKSMIELGIPEGIFISEVEEGSPAYVAGVQAGDVIKKVNGEELTGVKDLQAALLKESPGNPFQISLLRNNGNQYVEMEFSCPLGTR
;
A
#
# COMPACT_ATOMS: atom_id res chain seq x y z
N MET A 1 -22.20 14.25 -58.01
CA MET A 1 -20.81 13.74 -57.96
C MET A 1 -19.91 14.95 -57.79
N ASP A 2 -19.60 15.32 -56.55
CA ASP A 2 -18.72 16.45 -56.26
C ASP A 2 -17.47 15.90 -55.56
N GLU A 3 -16.33 16.06 -56.24
CA GLU A 3 -15.03 15.68 -55.74
C GLU A 3 -14.59 16.65 -54.62
N LYS A 4 -14.44 16.15 -53.45
CA LYS A 4 -13.80 16.88 -52.34
C LYS A 4 -12.29 17.01 -52.58
N LYS A 5 -11.82 18.18 -52.93
CA LYS A 5 -10.41 18.54 -52.98
C LYS A 5 -9.82 18.59 -51.58
N PHE A 6 -8.91 17.67 -51.25
CA PHE A 6 -8.07 17.76 -50.06
C PHE A 6 -6.94 18.78 -50.30
N ILE A 7 -6.88 19.79 -49.45
CA ILE A 7 -5.77 20.76 -49.39
C ILE A 7 -4.60 20.09 -48.67
N LYS A 8 -3.53 19.83 -49.37
CA LYS A 8 -2.25 19.38 -48.76
C LYS A 8 -1.44 20.62 -48.34
N GLU A 9 -1.36 20.90 -47.08
CA GLU A 9 -0.41 21.87 -46.56
C GLU A 9 1.00 21.31 -46.61
N LYS A 10 1.88 22.03 -47.29
CA LYS A 10 3.30 21.70 -47.44
C LYS A 10 4.08 22.56 -46.44
N ILE A 11 4.46 21.98 -45.29
CA ILE A 11 5.35 22.64 -44.34
C ILE A 11 6.73 22.77 -44.96
N VAL A 12 7.12 23.99 -45.35
CA VAL A 12 8.45 24.28 -45.85
C VAL A 12 9.34 24.66 -44.66
N GLY A 13 10.07 23.69 -44.14
CA GLY A 13 11.11 23.94 -43.17
C GLY A 13 12.26 24.74 -43.75
N GLN A 14 12.57 25.91 -43.19
CA GLN A 14 13.76 26.72 -43.58
C GLN A 14 15.02 25.88 -43.32
N LYS A 15 15.74 25.53 -44.36
CA LYS A 15 17.08 24.94 -44.29
C LYS A 15 18.09 25.99 -43.84
N VAL A 16 18.40 26.01 -42.56
CA VAL A 16 19.51 26.80 -42.04
C VAL A 16 20.81 26.20 -42.54
N SER A 17 21.57 26.95 -43.33
CA SER A 17 22.81 26.47 -43.97
C SER A 17 23.83 26.02 -42.90
N TRP A 18 24.48 24.92 -43.15
CA TRP A 18 25.47 24.31 -42.24
C TRP A 18 26.59 25.28 -41.86
N LYS A 19 27.02 26.15 -42.75
CA LYS A 19 28.00 27.22 -42.49
C LYS A 19 27.59 28.18 -41.37
N LYS A 20 26.31 28.53 -41.22
CA LYS A 20 25.84 29.40 -40.12
C LYS A 20 25.84 28.67 -38.78
N ARG A 21 25.67 27.35 -38.76
CA ARG A 21 25.74 26.56 -37.53
C ARG A 21 27.19 26.39 -37.03
N THR A 22 28.14 26.16 -37.93
CA THR A 22 29.55 25.99 -37.60
C THR A 22 30.15 27.30 -37.09
N VAL A 23 29.83 28.45 -37.69
CA VAL A 23 30.29 29.77 -37.22
C VAL A 23 29.73 30.12 -35.84
N LYS A 24 28.45 29.76 -35.55
CA LYS A 24 27.86 29.98 -34.22
C LYS A 24 28.47 29.08 -33.15
N ALA A 25 28.78 27.85 -33.48
CA ALA A 25 29.46 26.92 -32.59
C ALA A 25 30.88 27.32 -32.27
N LEU A 26 31.64 27.80 -33.30
CA LEU A 26 33.01 28.34 -33.10
C LEU A 26 33.01 29.60 -32.26
N SER A 27 32.04 30.52 -32.43
CA SER A 27 31.96 31.74 -31.62
C SER A 27 31.64 31.45 -30.14
N LEU A 28 30.81 30.45 -29.88
CA LEU A 28 30.52 29.99 -28.53
C LEU A 28 31.72 29.34 -27.81
N LEU A 29 32.51 28.56 -28.56
CA LEU A 29 33.75 27.99 -28.04
C LEU A 29 34.82 29.05 -27.77
N PHE A 30 34.91 30.05 -28.62
CA PHE A 30 35.86 31.18 -28.43
C PHE A 30 35.48 32.03 -27.23
N SER A 31 34.19 32.35 -27.03
CA SER A 31 33.70 33.09 -25.89
C SER A 31 33.87 32.33 -24.57
N GLY A 32 33.63 31.00 -24.56
CA GLY A 32 33.87 30.13 -23.42
C GLY A 32 35.34 30.02 -23.03
N GLY A 33 36.23 29.97 -24.02
CA GLY A 33 37.69 29.99 -23.84
C GLY A 33 38.20 31.30 -23.20
N VAL A 34 37.74 32.44 -23.68
CA VAL A 34 38.10 33.75 -23.13
C VAL A 34 37.59 33.90 -21.70
N PHE A 35 36.36 33.45 -21.42
CA PHE A 35 35.79 33.51 -20.07
C PHE A 35 36.53 32.56 -19.09
N GLY A 36 36.89 31.36 -19.54
CA GLY A 36 37.67 30.39 -18.78
C GLY A 36 39.08 30.90 -18.44
N LEU A 37 39.73 31.58 -19.42
CA LEU A 37 41.04 32.17 -19.21
C LEU A 37 41.00 33.40 -18.26
N GLY A 38 39.93 34.18 -18.28
CA GLY A 38 39.67 35.26 -17.32
C GLY A 38 39.52 34.73 -15.89
N ILE A 39 38.73 33.68 -15.68
CA ILE A 39 38.57 33.06 -14.36
C ILE A 39 39.89 32.41 -13.88
N PHE A 40 40.63 31.77 -14.77
CA PHE A 40 41.94 31.19 -14.45
C PHE A 40 42.95 32.24 -14.00
N LEU A 41 43.03 33.39 -14.68
CA LEU A 41 43.91 34.51 -14.29
C LEU A 41 43.50 35.11 -12.95
N VAL A 42 42.19 35.26 -12.67
CA VAL A 42 41.71 35.74 -11.37
C VAL A 42 42.07 34.76 -10.27
N LEU A 43 41.87 33.47 -10.48
CA LEU A 43 42.22 32.44 -9.49
C LEU A 43 43.74 32.30 -9.30
N PHE A 44 44.52 32.47 -10.38
CA PHE A 44 46.00 32.36 -10.32
C PHE A 44 46.66 33.55 -9.66
N PHE A 45 46.19 34.78 -9.89
CA PHE A 45 46.81 35.99 -9.37
C PHE A 45 46.18 36.55 -8.10
N LEU A 46 44.85 36.37 -7.87
CA LEU A 46 44.18 36.93 -6.69
C LEU A 46 44.16 35.96 -5.48
N VAL A 47 43.99 34.66 -5.73
CA VAL A 47 43.88 33.70 -4.64
C VAL A 47 45.15 33.60 -3.77
N PRO A 48 46.39 33.65 -4.32
CA PRO A 48 47.61 33.59 -3.50
C PRO A 48 47.85 34.87 -2.64
N HIS A 49 47.16 35.96 -2.94
CA HIS A 49 47.34 37.26 -2.25
C HIS A 49 46.21 37.58 -1.25
N LEU A 50 45.22 36.71 -1.11
CA LEU A 50 44.24 36.85 -0.05
C LEU A 50 44.86 36.36 1.25
N PRO A 51 44.80 37.12 2.34
CA PRO A 51 45.24 36.65 3.64
C PRO A 51 44.32 35.52 4.07
N VAL A 52 44.77 34.27 3.89
CA VAL A 52 44.10 33.10 4.43
C VAL A 52 44.30 33.18 5.94
N LYS A 53 43.26 33.62 6.64
CA LYS A 53 43.14 33.43 8.06
C LYS A 53 43.01 31.92 8.22
N LYS A 54 44.07 31.25 8.61
CA LYS A 54 44.04 29.86 9.05
C LYS A 54 43.26 29.80 10.36
N GLU A 55 41.96 29.82 10.27
CA GLU A 55 41.13 29.14 11.27
C GLU A 55 41.25 27.67 10.95
N GLY A 56 42.04 26.98 11.74
CA GLY A 56 42.08 25.52 11.79
C GLY A 56 40.68 25.06 12.17
N LYS A 57 39.82 24.78 11.17
CA LYS A 57 38.74 23.84 11.36
C LYS A 57 39.44 22.47 11.46
N GLU A 58 39.69 22.06 12.68
CA GLU A 58 39.78 20.65 12.99
C GLU A 58 38.57 19.99 12.32
N LYS A 59 38.84 19.06 11.42
CA LYS A 59 37.81 18.12 11.00
C LYS A 59 37.28 17.50 12.29
N GLU A 60 36.04 17.78 12.63
CA GLU A 60 35.29 16.96 13.56
C GLU A 60 35.30 15.53 12.99
N THR A 61 36.30 14.80 13.37
CA THR A 61 36.24 13.34 13.36
C THR A 61 35.23 13.00 14.44
N VAL A 62 34.08 12.48 14.06
CA VAL A 62 33.20 11.79 15.00
C VAL A 62 34.00 10.59 15.51
N ALA A 63 34.75 10.78 16.57
CA ALA A 63 35.26 9.70 17.38
C ALA A 63 34.11 9.29 18.29
N PHE A 64 33.62 8.07 18.14
CA PHE A 64 32.92 7.41 19.22
C PHE A 64 33.94 7.20 20.31
N THR A 65 33.99 8.14 21.26
CA THR A 65 34.81 8.02 22.45
C THR A 65 34.23 6.86 23.22
N GLU A 66 35.03 5.81 23.42
CA GLU A 66 34.82 4.95 24.58
C GLU A 66 34.78 5.88 25.79
N GLU A 67 33.74 5.76 26.61
CA GLU A 67 33.56 6.56 27.80
C GLU A 67 34.81 6.44 28.64
N ALA A 68 35.62 7.52 28.68
CA ALA A 68 36.73 7.62 29.59
C ALA A 68 36.14 7.60 31.00
N SER A 69 36.53 6.58 31.75
CA SER A 69 36.29 6.51 33.18
C SER A 69 36.83 7.78 33.82
N THR A 70 35.91 8.71 34.10
CA THR A 70 36.25 9.86 34.93
C THR A 70 36.27 9.35 36.38
N GLU A 71 37.45 9.19 36.91
CA GLU A 71 37.67 9.06 38.35
C GLU A 71 37.18 10.35 38.99
N ALA A 72 35.91 10.36 39.43
CA ALA A 72 35.40 11.32 40.37
C ALA A 72 35.66 10.78 41.75
N GLU A 73 36.63 11.37 42.41
CA GLU A 73 36.88 11.14 43.84
C GLU A 73 35.63 11.51 44.64
N SER A 74 35.31 10.57 45.52
CA SER A 74 34.66 10.78 46.83
C SER A 74 33.20 11.15 46.89
N SER A 75 32.51 10.26 47.33
CA SER A 75 31.55 10.16 48.44
C SER A 75 30.27 9.41 48.05
N THR A 76 30.19 8.21 48.44
CA THR A 76 29.09 7.60 49.19
C THR A 76 29.08 6.08 48.98
N GLU A 77 29.31 5.40 50.07
CA GLU A 77 29.24 3.94 50.20
C GLU A 77 27.89 3.34 49.83
N GLU A 78 26.84 4.16 49.63
CA GLU A 78 25.49 3.70 49.23
C GLU A 78 25.31 3.49 47.72
N THR A 79 26.11 4.16 46.85
CA THR A 79 25.96 4.07 45.40
C THR A 79 26.59 2.81 44.84
N GLU A 80 27.72 2.36 45.40
CA GLU A 80 28.39 1.12 44.99
C GLU A 80 27.54 -0.13 45.28
N ALA A 81 26.77 -0.12 46.37
CA ALA A 81 25.90 -1.24 46.73
C ALA A 81 24.72 -1.42 45.76
N ILE A 82 24.22 -0.34 45.16
CA ILE A 82 23.12 -0.37 44.20
C ILE A 82 23.63 -0.82 42.81
N GLU A 83 24.80 -0.33 42.40
CA GLU A 83 25.42 -0.74 41.13
C GLU A 83 25.83 -2.20 41.14
N ASP A 84 26.44 -2.69 42.21
CA ASP A 84 26.79 -4.11 42.37
C ASP A 84 25.56 -5.02 42.41
N VAL A 85 24.47 -4.58 43.05
CA VAL A 85 23.20 -5.34 43.05
C VAL A 85 22.57 -5.33 41.67
N VAL A 86 22.52 -4.20 40.97
CA VAL A 86 22.01 -4.12 39.58
C VAL A 86 22.86 -4.94 38.63
N GLN A 87 24.19 -4.85 38.73
CA GLN A 87 25.10 -5.63 37.87
C GLN A 87 25.04 -7.13 38.20
N SER A 88 24.88 -7.51 39.47
CA SER A 88 24.71 -8.92 39.86
C SER A 88 23.37 -9.50 39.43
N GLU A 89 22.31 -8.69 39.39
CA GLU A 89 20.98 -9.08 38.89
C GLU A 89 20.98 -9.13 37.35
N ILE A 90 21.67 -8.22 36.66
CA ILE A 90 21.86 -8.27 35.20
C ILE A 90 22.70 -9.48 34.78
N GLN A 91 23.76 -9.81 35.52
CA GLN A 91 24.58 -11.01 35.25
C GLN A 91 23.86 -12.33 35.54
N LYS A 92 22.86 -12.31 36.44
CA LYS A 92 21.98 -13.45 36.70
C LYS A 92 20.88 -13.61 35.65
N PHE A 93 20.68 -12.60 34.79
CA PHE A 93 19.74 -12.69 33.69
C PHE A 93 20.37 -13.48 32.52
N ASP A 94 20.74 -14.72 32.84
CA ASP A 94 21.01 -15.72 31.83
C ASP A 94 19.67 -15.96 31.15
N PHE A 95 19.54 -15.59 29.86
CA PHE A 95 18.31 -15.84 29.10
C PHE A 95 18.25 -17.37 28.87
N PRO A 96 17.57 -18.11 29.71
CA PRO A 96 17.61 -19.57 29.63
C PRO A 96 16.92 -20.01 28.34
N ILE A 97 17.42 -21.06 27.72
CA ILE A 97 16.78 -21.68 26.54
C ILE A 97 15.30 -21.90 26.78
N SER A 98 14.90 -22.22 28.02
CA SER A 98 13.50 -22.39 28.42
C SER A 98 12.64 -21.13 28.22
N ALA A 99 13.18 -19.93 28.37
CA ALA A 99 12.45 -18.68 28.09
C ALA A 99 12.23 -18.50 26.58
N TYR A 100 13.24 -18.82 25.76
CA TYR A 100 13.10 -18.87 24.31
C TYR A 100 12.07 -19.91 23.87
N GLU A 101 12.15 -21.14 24.42
CA GLU A 101 11.19 -22.21 24.12
C GLU A 101 9.76 -21.83 24.51
N SER A 102 9.59 -21.14 25.65
CA SER A 102 8.28 -20.63 26.11
C SER A 102 7.74 -19.59 25.15
N MET A 103 8.57 -18.64 24.69
CA MET A 103 8.20 -17.63 23.71
C MET A 103 7.79 -18.27 22.39
N MET A 104 8.59 -19.23 21.88
CA MET A 104 8.27 -19.95 20.66
C MET A 104 7.02 -20.84 20.83
N GLY A 105 6.80 -21.38 22.02
CA GLY A 105 5.59 -22.10 22.39
C GLY A 105 4.33 -21.23 22.29
N ASN A 106 4.41 -19.99 22.76
CA ASN A 106 3.31 -19.03 22.65
C ASN A 106 3.00 -18.69 21.18
N LEU A 107 4.02 -18.41 20.38
CA LEU A 107 3.85 -18.15 18.94
C LEU A 107 3.23 -19.37 18.23
N LYS A 108 3.68 -20.56 18.56
CA LYS A 108 3.09 -21.80 18.03
C LYS A 108 1.62 -21.95 18.41
N SER A 109 1.23 -21.58 19.64
CA SER A 109 -0.19 -21.60 20.05
C SER A 109 -1.04 -20.63 19.25
N ILE A 110 -0.54 -19.43 18.98
CA ILE A 110 -1.22 -18.43 18.14
C ILE A 110 -1.42 -18.97 16.72
N ILE A 111 -0.38 -19.56 16.14
CA ILE A 111 -0.45 -20.19 14.80
C ILE A 111 -1.52 -21.30 14.80
N GLN A 112 -1.50 -22.19 15.79
CA GLN A 112 -2.46 -23.30 15.87
C GLN A 112 -3.91 -22.82 16.04
N GLU A 113 -4.13 -21.73 16.77
CA GLU A 113 -5.46 -21.13 16.90
C GLU A 113 -5.89 -20.47 15.59
N GLY A 114 -5.01 -19.71 14.96
CA GLY A 114 -5.25 -19.08 13.65
C GLY A 114 -5.53 -20.10 12.54
N GLU A 115 -4.86 -21.26 12.57
CA GLU A 115 -5.09 -22.35 11.60
C GLU A 115 -6.52 -22.93 11.63
N LYS A 116 -7.23 -22.82 12.76
CA LYS A 116 -8.64 -23.26 12.84
C LYS A 116 -9.57 -22.41 11.98
N SER A 117 -9.16 -21.21 11.65
CA SER A 117 -9.90 -20.31 10.76
C SER A 117 -9.45 -20.43 9.30
N LEU A 118 -8.36 -21.15 9.00
CA LEU A 118 -7.89 -21.37 7.64
C LEU A 118 -8.72 -22.43 6.91
N VAL A 119 -8.98 -22.15 5.65
CA VAL A 119 -9.57 -23.09 4.69
C VAL A 119 -8.69 -23.17 3.46
N ASP A 120 -8.78 -24.27 2.74
CA ASP A 120 -8.13 -24.45 1.44
C ASP A 120 -9.19 -24.26 0.35
N VAL A 121 -8.93 -23.32 -0.55
CA VAL A 121 -9.84 -22.95 -1.63
C VAL A 121 -9.23 -23.35 -2.95
N GLU A 122 -9.90 -24.23 -3.69
CA GLU A 122 -9.60 -24.56 -5.07
C GLU A 122 -10.58 -23.81 -5.98
N VAL A 123 -10.05 -23.02 -6.89
CA VAL A 123 -10.80 -22.29 -7.91
C VAL A 123 -10.57 -22.97 -9.24
N SER A 124 -11.64 -23.46 -9.87
CA SER A 124 -11.59 -24.11 -11.18
C SER A 124 -12.29 -23.23 -12.21
N THR A 125 -11.56 -22.81 -13.23
CA THR A 125 -12.15 -22.19 -14.42
C THR A 125 -12.58 -23.28 -15.37
N GLY A 126 -13.89 -23.42 -15.62
CA GLY A 126 -14.42 -24.37 -16.60
C GLY A 126 -13.93 -24.01 -17.99
N GLY A 127 -12.93 -24.72 -18.49
CA GLY A 127 -12.56 -24.72 -19.90
C GLY A 127 -13.15 -25.96 -20.59
N GLU A 128 -13.68 -25.81 -21.80
CA GLU A 128 -14.17 -26.94 -22.60
C GLU A 128 -13.04 -27.92 -23.01
N ASP A 129 -11.80 -27.60 -22.72
CA ASP A 129 -10.63 -28.44 -23.03
C ASP A 129 -10.07 -29.06 -21.75
N LEU A 130 -10.13 -30.37 -21.66
CA LEU A 130 -9.55 -31.21 -20.58
C LEU A 130 -8.05 -30.95 -20.33
N LEU A 131 -7.37 -30.23 -21.22
CA LEU A 131 -5.94 -29.87 -21.12
C LEU A 131 -5.71 -28.44 -20.60
N THR A 132 -6.76 -27.64 -20.41
CA THR A 132 -6.69 -26.22 -20.00
C THR A 132 -7.53 -25.90 -18.77
N GLU A 133 -7.92 -26.86 -17.94
CA GLU A 133 -8.47 -26.58 -16.63
C GLU A 133 -7.44 -25.81 -15.79
N GLY A 134 -7.56 -24.48 -15.80
CA GLY A 134 -6.80 -23.64 -14.91
C GLY A 134 -7.30 -23.83 -13.49
N LYS A 135 -6.59 -24.66 -12.71
CA LYS A 135 -6.84 -24.78 -11.26
C LYS A 135 -5.88 -23.91 -10.50
N THR A 136 -6.41 -22.97 -9.74
CA THR A 136 -5.64 -22.23 -8.76
C THR A 136 -6.07 -22.67 -7.37
N ARG A 137 -5.10 -22.72 -6.44
CA ARG A 137 -5.33 -23.16 -5.08
C ARG A 137 -4.62 -22.24 -4.12
N GLY A 138 -5.30 -21.89 -3.02
CA GLY A 138 -4.77 -21.01 -2.00
C GLY A 138 -5.52 -21.14 -0.70
N ASN A 139 -4.98 -20.55 0.36
CA ASN A 139 -5.72 -20.48 1.62
C ASN A 139 -6.67 -19.27 1.62
N GLY A 140 -7.81 -19.45 2.27
CA GLY A 140 -8.72 -18.41 2.72
C GLY A 140 -8.89 -18.44 4.22
N ILE A 141 -9.52 -17.43 4.81
CA ILE A 141 -9.87 -17.37 6.22
C ILE A 141 -11.38 -17.27 6.41
N ILE A 142 -11.90 -17.91 7.45
CA ILE A 142 -13.29 -17.72 7.88
C ILE A 142 -13.38 -16.33 8.50
N LEU A 143 -14.00 -15.41 7.75
CA LEU A 143 -14.09 -13.99 8.11
C LEU A 143 -15.25 -13.73 9.07
N GLU A 144 -16.41 -14.39 8.82
CA GLU A 144 -17.62 -14.16 9.58
C GLU A 144 -18.53 -15.38 9.51
N LYS A 145 -19.39 -15.54 10.53
CA LYS A 145 -20.46 -16.53 10.59
C LYS A 145 -21.80 -15.81 10.70
N THR A 146 -22.62 -15.91 9.68
CA THR A 146 -24.00 -15.38 9.69
C THR A 146 -24.96 -16.44 10.22
N ALA A 147 -26.27 -16.16 10.24
CA ALA A 147 -27.29 -17.13 10.63
C ALA A 147 -27.29 -18.40 9.76
N ASP A 148 -27.02 -18.24 8.44
CA ASP A 148 -27.19 -19.32 7.47
C ASP A 148 -25.88 -19.74 6.79
N ASN A 149 -24.83 -18.91 6.83
CA ASN A 149 -23.63 -19.11 6.04
C ASN A 149 -22.35 -18.81 6.83
N LEU A 150 -21.26 -19.47 6.42
CA LEU A 150 -19.89 -19.01 6.67
C LEU A 150 -19.45 -18.13 5.51
N LEU A 151 -18.84 -17.00 5.83
CA LEU A 151 -18.22 -16.10 4.88
C LEU A 151 -16.70 -16.28 4.94
N ILE A 152 -16.10 -16.49 3.77
CA ILE A 152 -14.67 -16.77 3.65
C ILE A 152 -14.03 -15.66 2.83
N LEU A 153 -13.02 -15.03 3.40
CA LEU A 153 -12.14 -14.13 2.68
C LEU A 153 -11.10 -14.94 1.92
N TYR A 154 -11.08 -14.80 0.62
CA TYR A 154 -10.09 -15.40 -0.27
C TYR A 154 -9.43 -14.29 -1.10
N LEU A 155 -8.12 -14.39 -1.25
CA LEU A 155 -7.35 -13.40 -2.03
C LEU A 155 -7.17 -13.93 -3.45
N GLY A 156 -7.76 -13.23 -4.41
CA GLY A 156 -7.74 -13.62 -5.81
C GLY A 156 -8.68 -12.77 -6.66
N THR A 157 -8.67 -13.01 -7.95
CA THR A 157 -9.53 -12.31 -8.92
C THR A 157 -10.40 -13.31 -9.63
N GLY A 158 -11.66 -13.44 -9.20
CA GLY A 158 -12.66 -14.29 -9.84
C GLY A 158 -13.33 -13.62 -11.03
N LYS A 159 -13.75 -14.42 -12.00
CA LYS A 159 -14.55 -13.96 -13.16
C LYS A 159 -16.06 -14.19 -12.95
N GLY A 160 -16.44 -14.91 -11.88
CA GLY A 160 -17.82 -15.21 -11.52
C GLY A 160 -18.40 -16.50 -12.12
N GLU A 161 -17.68 -17.12 -13.05
CA GLU A 161 -18.07 -18.37 -13.71
C GLU A 161 -17.28 -19.60 -13.19
N GLU A 162 -16.47 -19.38 -12.13
CA GLU A 162 -15.65 -20.41 -11.54
C GLU A 162 -16.43 -21.28 -10.56
N ALA A 163 -16.04 -22.54 -10.44
CA ALA A 163 -16.43 -23.40 -9.35
C ALA A 163 -15.44 -23.25 -8.19
N TYR A 164 -15.97 -23.08 -7.00
CA TYR A 164 -15.18 -22.94 -5.77
C TYR A 164 -15.36 -24.16 -4.93
N ARG A 165 -14.27 -24.90 -4.72
CA ARG A 165 -14.25 -26.06 -3.85
C ARG A 165 -13.44 -25.72 -2.62
N ILE A 166 -14.08 -25.82 -1.43
CA ILE A 166 -13.52 -25.37 -0.17
C ILE A 166 -13.33 -26.55 0.75
N ARG A 167 -12.11 -26.73 1.24
CA ARG A 167 -11.77 -27.81 2.14
C ARG A 167 -11.51 -27.28 3.54
N PHE A 168 -12.34 -27.74 4.46
CA PHE A 168 -12.27 -27.43 5.89
C PHE A 168 -11.50 -28.52 6.62
N PHE A 169 -10.76 -28.16 7.64
CA PHE A 169 -10.01 -29.09 8.51
C PHE A 169 -9.05 -30.01 7.74
N ARG A 170 -8.68 -29.66 6.51
CA ARG A 170 -7.90 -30.47 5.55
C ARG A 170 -8.60 -31.77 5.12
N GLU A 171 -9.86 -31.95 5.48
CA GLU A 171 -10.64 -33.24 5.29
C GLU A 171 -11.95 -32.99 4.55
N LYS A 172 -12.78 -32.08 5.04
CA LYS A 172 -14.16 -31.89 4.57
C LYS A 172 -14.23 -30.93 3.40
N GLU A 173 -14.56 -31.48 2.26
CA GLU A 173 -14.72 -30.71 1.01
C GLU A 173 -16.18 -30.29 0.82
N VAL A 174 -16.40 -29.03 0.50
CA VAL A 174 -17.71 -28.40 0.31
C VAL A 174 -17.65 -27.48 -0.88
N GLU A 175 -18.73 -27.39 -1.62
CA GLU A 175 -18.89 -26.41 -2.69
C GLU A 175 -19.24 -25.04 -2.09
N GLY A 176 -18.45 -24.01 -2.48
CA GLY A 176 -18.69 -22.61 -2.11
C GLY A 176 -19.28 -21.83 -3.27
N ARG A 177 -19.81 -20.64 -2.97
CA ARG A 177 -20.33 -19.70 -3.96
C ARG A 177 -19.65 -18.36 -3.80
N LEU A 178 -19.31 -17.71 -4.91
CA LEU A 178 -18.89 -16.32 -4.88
C LEU A 178 -20.07 -15.45 -4.46
N LEU A 179 -19.94 -14.76 -3.34
CA LEU A 179 -20.93 -13.80 -2.86
C LEU A 179 -20.69 -12.44 -3.50
N SER A 180 -19.46 -11.96 -3.46
CA SER A 180 -19.02 -10.71 -4.10
C SER A 180 -17.50 -10.66 -4.20
N SER A 181 -16.98 -9.74 -4.98
CA SER A 181 -15.53 -9.56 -5.12
C SER A 181 -15.17 -8.12 -5.50
N SER A 182 -13.95 -7.74 -5.19
CA SER A 182 -13.26 -6.61 -5.79
C SER A 182 -12.05 -7.13 -6.57
N LYS A 183 -12.15 -7.08 -7.90
CA LYS A 183 -11.06 -7.54 -8.77
C LYS A 183 -9.82 -6.68 -8.62
N ARG A 184 -10.02 -5.41 -8.36
CA ARG A 184 -8.96 -4.42 -8.19
C ARG A 184 -8.15 -4.66 -6.92
N ASP A 185 -8.82 -4.98 -5.82
CA ASP A 185 -8.19 -5.22 -4.53
C ASP A 185 -7.73 -6.67 -4.37
N GLY A 186 -8.07 -7.53 -5.35
CA GLY A 186 -7.75 -8.95 -5.29
C GLY A 186 -8.47 -9.67 -4.15
N VAL A 187 -9.69 -9.25 -3.81
CA VAL A 187 -10.46 -9.74 -2.68
C VAL A 187 -11.76 -10.38 -3.15
N MET A 188 -12.06 -11.56 -2.63
CA MET A 188 -13.28 -12.31 -2.88
C MET A 188 -13.91 -12.74 -1.57
N ILE A 189 -15.22 -12.62 -1.46
CA ILE A 189 -15.99 -13.22 -0.37
C ILE A 189 -16.74 -14.42 -0.92
N LEU A 190 -16.41 -15.59 -0.39
CA LEU A 190 -17.08 -16.84 -0.71
C LEU A 190 -18.07 -17.18 0.41
N SER A 191 -19.17 -17.79 0.06
CA SER A 191 -20.22 -18.19 0.99
C SER A 191 -20.40 -19.71 0.97
N VAL A 192 -20.50 -20.31 2.15
CA VAL A 192 -20.76 -21.74 2.36
C VAL A 192 -21.94 -21.89 3.32
N PRO A 193 -23.02 -22.63 2.96
CA PRO A 193 -24.17 -22.82 3.85
C PRO A 193 -23.78 -23.58 5.13
N LEU A 194 -24.27 -23.11 6.29
CA LEU A 194 -24.03 -23.79 7.57
C LEU A 194 -24.66 -25.21 7.63
N SER A 195 -25.72 -25.43 6.84
CA SER A 195 -26.42 -26.71 6.79
C SER A 195 -25.56 -27.90 6.34
N VAL A 196 -24.39 -27.66 5.74
CA VAL A 196 -23.46 -28.72 5.32
C VAL A 196 -22.59 -29.21 6.47
N PHE A 197 -22.56 -28.53 7.62
CA PHE A 197 -21.77 -28.88 8.79
C PHE A 197 -22.57 -29.59 9.85
N THR A 198 -21.96 -30.59 10.47
CA THR A 198 -22.49 -31.23 11.66
C THR A 198 -22.19 -30.40 12.91
N GLU A 199 -22.87 -30.73 14.05
CA GLU A 199 -22.55 -30.06 15.33
C GLU A 199 -21.06 -30.19 15.68
N LYS A 200 -20.48 -31.36 15.46
CA LYS A 200 -19.05 -31.61 15.69
C LYS A 200 -18.15 -30.81 14.78
N ASP A 201 -18.55 -30.56 13.54
CA ASP A 201 -17.81 -29.66 12.65
C ASP A 201 -17.89 -28.23 13.16
N MET A 202 -19.06 -27.82 13.63
CA MET A 202 -19.28 -26.44 14.15
C MET A 202 -18.43 -26.12 15.39
N GLU A 203 -18.13 -27.10 16.23
CA GLU A 203 -17.22 -26.94 17.38
C GLU A 203 -15.75 -26.72 16.95
N ARG A 204 -15.38 -27.20 15.77
CA ARG A 204 -14.03 -27.06 15.20
C ARG A 204 -13.82 -25.75 14.39
N LEU A 205 -14.92 -25.14 13.96
CA LEU A 205 -14.86 -23.90 13.19
C LEU A 205 -14.53 -22.71 14.10
N SER A 206 -13.60 -21.88 13.67
CA SER A 206 -13.28 -20.64 14.34
C SER A 206 -13.37 -19.49 13.33
N VAL A 207 -14.06 -18.42 13.70
CA VAL A 207 -14.03 -17.17 12.96
C VAL A 207 -12.73 -16.44 13.34
N MET A 208 -12.02 -15.90 12.36
CA MET A 208 -10.79 -15.19 12.59
C MET A 208 -11.05 -13.89 13.39
N PRO A 209 -10.49 -13.75 14.60
CA PRO A 209 -10.67 -12.53 15.37
C PRO A 209 -10.00 -11.35 14.63
N ARG A 210 -10.68 -10.21 14.58
CA ARG A 210 -10.20 -9.01 13.90
C ARG A 210 -9.47 -8.10 14.88
N GLY A 211 -8.26 -7.67 14.49
CA GLY A 211 -7.48 -6.67 15.20
C GLY A 211 -7.60 -5.28 14.56
N ASN A 212 -6.76 -4.38 15.03
CA ASN A 212 -6.66 -3.01 14.53
C ASN A 212 -5.28 -2.76 13.93
N SER A 213 -5.19 -2.69 12.59
CA SER A 213 -3.91 -2.47 11.89
C SER A 213 -3.30 -1.09 12.16
N ARG A 214 -4.11 -0.10 12.54
CA ARG A 214 -3.63 1.26 12.87
C ARG A 214 -2.86 1.35 14.19
N LEU A 215 -2.92 0.29 15.00
CA LEU A 215 -2.14 0.20 16.24
C LEU A 215 -0.78 -0.45 16.03
N ILE A 216 -0.52 -1.03 14.85
CA ILE A 216 0.75 -1.67 14.52
C ILE A 216 1.86 -0.62 14.58
N GLN A 217 2.97 -0.99 15.20
CA GLN A 217 4.17 -0.17 15.29
C GLN A 217 5.32 -0.78 14.49
N ARG A 218 6.23 0.09 14.03
CA ARG A 218 7.43 -0.40 13.33
C ARG A 218 8.27 -1.26 14.27
N GLY A 219 8.66 -2.44 13.80
CA GLY A 219 9.38 -3.45 14.57
C GLY A 219 8.46 -4.43 15.30
N GLU A 220 7.14 -4.24 15.27
CA GLU A 220 6.19 -5.17 15.87
C GLU A 220 6.16 -6.49 15.13
N THR A 221 6.14 -7.58 15.91
CA THR A 221 6.11 -8.95 15.39
C THR A 221 4.74 -9.26 14.80
N LEU A 222 4.75 -9.78 13.58
CA LEU A 222 3.58 -10.26 12.85
C LEU A 222 3.75 -11.74 12.53
N ILE A 223 2.64 -12.45 12.51
CA ILE A 223 2.58 -13.88 12.20
C ILE A 223 1.79 -14.04 10.91
N GLY A 224 2.48 -14.42 9.84
CA GLY A 224 1.86 -14.74 8.56
C GLY A 224 1.38 -16.20 8.53
N ILE A 225 0.12 -16.39 8.22
CA ILE A 225 -0.50 -17.73 8.03
C ILE A 225 -1.16 -17.81 6.66
N GLY A 226 -1.28 -19.00 6.14
CA GLY A 226 -1.84 -19.25 4.81
C GLY A 226 -0.82 -19.88 3.89
N SER A 227 -0.27 -19.12 2.96
CA SER A 227 0.69 -19.66 1.98
C SER A 227 1.91 -18.74 1.78
N PRO A 228 2.58 -18.24 2.85
CA PRO A 228 3.72 -17.33 2.69
C PRO A 228 4.91 -17.93 1.92
N SER A 229 5.08 -19.26 1.96
CA SER A 229 6.12 -19.96 1.18
C SER A 229 5.63 -20.47 -0.19
N GLY A 230 4.39 -20.13 -0.58
CA GLY A 230 3.71 -20.73 -1.73
C GLY A 230 3.01 -22.06 -1.42
N GLU A 231 3.38 -22.72 -0.34
CA GLU A 231 2.75 -23.97 0.10
C GLU A 231 1.57 -23.69 1.04
N LEU A 232 0.47 -24.44 0.87
CA LEU A 232 -0.71 -24.31 1.72
C LEU A 232 -0.39 -24.60 3.19
N TYR A 233 -0.99 -23.83 4.07
CA TYR A 233 -0.80 -23.93 5.52
C TYR A 233 0.64 -23.69 5.98
N SER A 234 1.44 -23.01 5.18
CA SER A 234 2.73 -22.53 5.64
C SER A 234 2.56 -21.30 6.55
N THR A 235 3.56 -21.03 7.34
CA THR A 235 3.57 -19.93 8.29
C THR A 235 4.90 -19.21 8.27
N GLU A 236 4.89 -17.93 8.58
CA GLU A 236 6.11 -17.13 8.78
C GLU A 236 5.98 -16.27 10.03
N ILE A 237 7.11 -15.93 10.62
CA ILE A 237 7.20 -14.92 11.67
C ILE A 237 8.00 -13.76 11.07
N THR A 238 7.40 -12.60 11.05
CA THR A 238 7.95 -11.39 10.45
C THR A 238 7.74 -10.19 11.35
N TYR A 239 8.06 -9.00 10.87
CA TYR A 239 7.78 -7.76 11.57
C TYR A 239 7.42 -6.63 10.60
N ALA A 240 6.68 -5.65 11.10
CA ALA A 240 6.38 -4.43 10.38
C ALA A 240 7.66 -3.60 10.22
N SER A 241 8.24 -3.56 9.02
CA SER A 241 9.50 -2.87 8.76
C SER A 241 9.30 -1.39 8.46
N TYR A 242 8.20 -1.05 7.82
CA TYR A 242 7.82 0.31 7.44
C TYR A 242 6.31 0.45 7.47
N LEU A 243 5.84 1.63 7.87
CA LEU A 243 4.42 1.98 7.91
C LEU A 243 4.24 3.32 7.19
N SER A 244 3.27 3.37 6.32
CA SER A 244 2.80 4.59 5.68
C SER A 244 1.28 4.64 5.75
N TYR A 245 0.78 5.69 6.34
CA TYR A 245 -0.64 5.94 6.46
C TYR A 245 -1.09 6.91 5.37
N ASP A 246 -2.37 6.87 5.02
CA ASP A 246 -2.98 7.76 4.04
C ASP A 246 -2.23 7.77 2.69
N VAL A 247 -1.73 6.61 2.25
CA VAL A 247 -1.10 6.46 0.94
C VAL A 247 -2.19 6.63 -0.12
N PRO A 248 -2.04 7.59 -1.06
CA PRO A 248 -3.00 7.77 -2.12
C PRO A 248 -3.24 6.48 -2.90
N ALA A 249 -4.47 6.02 -2.88
CA ALA A 249 -4.95 4.88 -3.65
C ALA A 249 -6.04 5.35 -4.61
N VAL A 250 -6.49 4.46 -5.48
CA VAL A 250 -7.59 4.79 -6.36
C VAL A 250 -8.88 4.87 -5.56
N ASP A 251 -9.55 6.01 -5.71
CA ASP A 251 -10.79 6.38 -5.03
C ASP A 251 -10.68 6.43 -3.50
N GLY A 252 -9.46 6.60 -2.97
CA GLY A 252 -9.28 6.69 -1.53
C GLY A 252 -7.84 6.70 -1.04
N PHE A 253 -7.69 6.35 0.22
CA PHE A 253 -6.42 6.09 0.89
C PHE A 253 -6.32 4.62 1.29
N ARG A 254 -5.09 4.16 1.47
CA ARG A 254 -4.79 2.88 2.10
C ARG A 254 -3.64 3.01 3.08
N GLU A 255 -3.62 2.13 4.04
CA GLU A 255 -2.46 1.87 4.88
C GLU A 255 -1.54 0.88 4.15
N ASP A 256 -0.27 1.22 4.06
CA ASP A 256 0.75 0.41 3.41
C ASP A 256 1.81 0.01 4.44
N ILE A 257 1.84 -1.26 4.76
CA ILE A 257 2.72 -1.82 5.77
C ILE A 257 3.69 -2.76 5.08
N ALA A 258 4.96 -2.35 5.00
CA ALA A 258 6.01 -3.23 4.50
C ALA A 258 6.36 -4.25 5.58
N VAL A 259 6.28 -5.52 5.22
CA VAL A 259 6.69 -6.64 6.08
C VAL A 259 8.00 -7.23 5.57
N GLN A 260 8.77 -7.84 6.44
CA GLN A 260 9.95 -8.57 6.03
C GLN A 260 9.58 -10.04 5.86
N GLY A 261 9.74 -10.54 4.68
CA GLY A 261 9.43 -11.91 4.32
C GLY A 261 10.14 -12.34 3.03
N PRO A 262 10.00 -13.58 2.59
CA PRO A 262 10.60 -14.05 1.35
C PRO A 262 10.07 -13.26 0.15
N LYS A 263 10.98 -12.78 -0.69
CA LYS A 263 10.69 -11.92 -1.86
C LYS A 263 9.82 -12.58 -2.94
N GLU A 264 9.50 -13.86 -2.82
CA GLU A 264 8.91 -14.67 -3.89
C GLU A 264 7.71 -15.53 -3.46
N GLY A 265 7.05 -15.22 -2.34
CA GLY A 265 5.83 -15.94 -1.96
C GLY A 265 4.72 -15.71 -2.99
N GLU A 266 4.30 -16.76 -3.71
CA GLU A 266 3.13 -16.75 -4.60
C GLU A 266 1.87 -17.18 -3.88
N GLY A 267 1.67 -16.81 -2.63
CA GLY A 267 0.56 -17.28 -1.84
C GLY A 267 -0.24 -16.19 -1.15
N ASN A 268 -1.43 -16.56 -0.74
CA ASN A 268 -2.28 -15.73 0.08
C ASN A 268 -1.75 -15.74 1.52
N VAL A 269 -1.45 -14.59 2.06
CA VAL A 269 -0.94 -14.46 3.43
C VAL A 269 -1.86 -13.56 4.23
N PHE A 270 -2.25 -14.06 5.40
CA PHE A 270 -3.03 -13.33 6.39
C PHE A 270 -2.16 -13.08 7.61
N TYR A 271 -2.03 -11.83 8.02
CA TYR A 271 -1.16 -11.45 9.13
C TYR A 271 -1.93 -11.29 10.42
N LEU A 272 -1.42 -11.93 11.46
CA LEU A 272 -1.91 -11.81 12.83
C LEU A 272 -0.92 -11.00 13.66
N ASN A 273 -1.43 -10.28 14.65
CA ASN A 273 -0.62 -9.72 15.72
C ASN A 273 -0.29 -10.78 16.78
N THR A 274 0.46 -10.44 17.80
CA THR A 274 0.83 -11.35 18.90
C THR A 274 -0.33 -11.71 19.84
N ALA A 275 -1.50 -11.08 19.69
CA ALA A 275 -2.74 -11.50 20.34
C ALA A 275 -3.52 -12.55 19.50
N GLY A 276 -3.06 -12.88 18.29
CA GLY A 276 -3.74 -13.80 17.37
C GLY A 276 -4.86 -13.14 16.57
N GLU A 277 -4.91 -11.81 16.52
CA GLU A 277 -5.93 -11.07 15.80
C GLU A 277 -5.46 -10.73 14.37
N PHE A 278 -6.35 -10.86 13.41
CA PHE A 278 -6.13 -10.53 12.01
C PHE A 278 -5.99 -9.03 11.80
N VAL A 279 -4.81 -8.60 11.33
CA VAL A 279 -4.47 -7.19 11.17
C VAL A 279 -4.21 -6.79 9.71
N GLY A 280 -4.11 -7.74 8.79
CA GLY A 280 -3.94 -7.42 7.38
C GLY A 280 -3.64 -8.62 6.51
N PHE A 281 -3.55 -8.39 5.21
CA PHE A 281 -3.32 -9.43 4.21
C PHE A 281 -2.41 -8.97 3.09
N CYS A 282 -1.77 -9.93 2.44
CA CYS A 282 -0.98 -9.72 1.24
C CYS A 282 -1.54 -10.61 0.12
N ALA A 283 -2.00 -9.98 -0.95
CA ALA A 283 -2.50 -10.67 -2.14
C ALA A 283 -1.45 -10.62 -3.24
N GLY A 284 -0.64 -11.67 -3.36
CA GLY A 284 0.33 -11.80 -4.46
C GLY A 284 1.51 -10.82 -4.41
N LYS A 285 2.16 -10.62 -5.56
CA LYS A 285 3.35 -9.79 -5.70
C LYS A 285 3.00 -8.31 -5.81
N GLN A 286 3.50 -7.49 -4.90
CA GLN A 286 3.54 -6.03 -5.06
C GLN A 286 4.99 -5.53 -4.94
N GLY A 287 5.69 -5.40 -6.05
CA GLY A 287 7.04 -4.83 -6.10
C GLY A 287 8.14 -5.73 -5.51
N SER A 288 9.20 -5.12 -5.00
CA SER A 288 10.40 -5.80 -4.49
C SER A 288 10.31 -6.27 -3.04
N PHE A 289 9.32 -5.79 -2.30
CA PHE A 289 9.06 -6.16 -0.90
C PHE A 289 7.59 -6.53 -0.74
N PRO A 290 7.27 -7.53 0.11
CA PRO A 290 5.89 -7.82 0.44
C PRO A 290 5.29 -6.65 1.23
N HIS A 291 4.16 -6.17 0.75
CA HIS A 291 3.37 -5.13 1.40
C HIS A 291 2.05 -5.74 1.87
N MET A 292 1.76 -5.52 3.12
CA MET A 292 0.49 -5.90 3.72
C MET A 292 -0.49 -4.72 3.60
N THR A 293 -1.70 -5.00 3.18
CA THR A 293 -2.83 -4.07 3.31
C THR A 293 -3.42 -4.22 4.69
N GLY A 294 -3.46 -3.13 5.46
CA GLY A 294 -4.03 -3.12 6.81
C GLY A 294 -5.54 -3.35 6.79
N VAL A 295 -6.03 -4.20 7.68
CA VAL A 295 -7.46 -4.57 7.72
C VAL A 295 -8.35 -3.38 8.08
N SER A 296 -7.88 -2.44 8.91
CA SER A 296 -8.68 -1.30 9.39
C SER A 296 -9.13 -0.36 8.26
N ASP A 297 -8.35 -0.23 7.20
CA ASP A 297 -8.73 0.58 6.03
C ASP A 297 -9.63 -0.17 5.04
N CYS A 298 -9.75 -1.48 5.22
CA CYS A 298 -10.57 -2.35 4.37
C CYS A 298 -11.90 -2.76 5.03
N LEU A 299 -12.15 -2.37 6.29
CA LEU A 299 -13.34 -2.84 7.02
C LEU A 299 -14.64 -2.52 6.29
N ASP A 300 -14.81 -1.28 5.85
CA ASP A 300 -16.02 -0.85 5.13
C ASP A 300 -16.18 -1.61 3.81
N MET A 301 -15.07 -1.84 3.11
CA MET A 301 -15.05 -2.65 1.88
C MET A 301 -15.44 -4.10 2.18
N LEU A 302 -14.82 -4.72 3.19
CA LEU A 302 -15.10 -6.10 3.56
C LEU A 302 -16.54 -6.27 4.03
N GLU A 303 -17.08 -5.32 4.80
CA GLU A 303 -18.49 -5.31 5.22
C GLU A 303 -19.42 -5.23 4.00
N HIS A 304 -19.12 -4.32 3.07
CA HIS A 304 -19.92 -4.14 1.86
C HIS A 304 -19.95 -5.41 1.02
N LEU A 305 -18.78 -6.02 0.79
CA LEU A 305 -18.64 -7.28 0.06
C LEU A 305 -19.32 -8.45 0.81
N SER A 306 -19.19 -8.50 2.14
CA SER A 306 -19.84 -9.54 2.98
C SER A 306 -21.36 -9.47 2.95
N ASN A 307 -21.93 -8.32 2.60
CA ASN A 307 -23.34 -8.14 2.37
C ASN A 307 -23.75 -8.39 0.89
N GLY A 308 -22.87 -8.96 0.08
CA GLY A 308 -23.15 -9.29 -1.33
C GLY A 308 -23.27 -8.08 -2.26
N LYS A 309 -22.78 -6.91 -1.84
CA LYS A 309 -22.83 -5.69 -2.64
C LYS A 309 -21.56 -5.54 -3.48
N THR A 310 -21.69 -4.90 -4.62
CA THR A 310 -20.57 -4.54 -5.52
C THR A 310 -20.08 -3.14 -5.20
N LEU A 311 -18.78 -2.93 -5.27
CA LEU A 311 -18.15 -1.64 -5.00
C LEU A 311 -18.22 -0.74 -6.24
N ALA A 312 -18.62 0.49 -6.03
CA ALA A 312 -18.58 1.54 -7.04
C ALA A 312 -17.14 2.05 -7.26
N TYR A 313 -16.86 2.58 -8.44
CA TYR A 313 -15.53 2.95 -8.89
C TYR A 313 -15.57 4.21 -9.77
N LEU A 314 -14.68 5.16 -9.49
CA LEU A 314 -14.45 6.37 -10.28
C LEU A 314 -13.15 6.33 -11.08
N GLY A 315 -12.10 5.83 -10.50
CA GLY A 315 -10.76 5.76 -11.10
C GLY A 315 -9.91 7.00 -10.87
N LEU A 316 -10.00 7.60 -9.69
CA LEU A 316 -9.27 8.79 -9.29
C LEU A 316 -8.20 8.46 -8.26
N LYS A 317 -6.94 8.83 -8.52
CA LYS A 317 -5.93 8.86 -7.50
C LYS A 317 -5.91 10.23 -6.84
N ILE A 318 -6.22 10.26 -5.57
CA ILE A 318 -6.60 11.46 -4.85
C ILE A 318 -5.83 11.65 -3.56
N GLN A 319 -5.74 12.91 -3.12
CA GLN A 319 -5.18 13.27 -1.82
C GLN A 319 -5.84 14.56 -1.31
N ASN A 320 -5.80 14.78 -0.01
CA ASN A 320 -6.16 16.08 0.54
C ASN A 320 -5.14 17.13 0.13
N THR A 321 -5.57 18.35 -0.15
CA THR A 321 -4.64 19.45 -0.40
C THR A 321 -3.80 19.72 0.84
N SER A 322 -2.47 19.72 0.68
CA SER A 322 -1.53 20.02 1.76
C SER A 322 -1.39 21.55 1.95
N LYS A 323 -0.87 21.96 3.11
CA LYS A 323 -0.57 23.38 3.38
C LYS A 323 0.32 24.00 2.29
N SER A 324 1.35 23.29 1.85
CA SER A 324 2.24 23.74 0.80
C SER A 324 1.53 23.90 -0.57
N MET A 325 0.56 23.04 -0.87
CA MET A 325 -0.25 23.19 -2.09
C MET A 325 -1.14 24.43 -2.01
N ILE A 326 -1.72 24.70 -0.85
CA ILE A 326 -2.56 25.89 -0.63
C ILE A 326 -1.70 27.18 -0.74
N GLU A 327 -0.48 27.18 -0.21
CA GLU A 327 0.48 28.29 -0.34
C GLU A 327 0.88 28.54 -1.81
N LEU A 328 0.87 27.51 -2.64
CA LEU A 328 1.07 27.60 -4.09
C LEU A 328 -0.19 28.03 -4.87
N GLY A 329 -1.28 28.35 -4.17
CA GLY A 329 -2.53 28.81 -4.76
C GLY A 329 -3.48 27.70 -5.22
N ILE A 330 -3.24 26.43 -4.84
CA ILE A 330 -4.20 25.34 -5.09
C ILE A 330 -5.32 25.45 -4.04
N PRO A 331 -6.61 25.46 -4.45
CA PRO A 331 -7.72 25.52 -3.51
C PRO A 331 -7.71 24.35 -2.52
N GLU A 332 -8.18 24.61 -1.31
CA GLU A 332 -8.46 23.54 -0.33
C GLU A 332 -9.51 22.57 -0.88
N GLY A 333 -9.32 21.25 -0.66
CA GLY A 333 -10.23 20.21 -1.11
C GLY A 333 -9.54 18.89 -1.39
N ILE A 334 -10.12 18.06 -2.24
CA ILE A 334 -9.55 16.78 -2.65
C ILE A 334 -8.86 16.96 -4.00
N PHE A 335 -7.53 16.97 -4.00
CA PHE A 335 -6.71 17.13 -5.20
C PHE A 335 -6.60 15.81 -5.95
N ILE A 336 -6.85 15.87 -7.27
CA ILE A 336 -6.69 14.73 -8.18
C ILE A 336 -5.26 14.73 -8.73
N SER A 337 -4.47 13.76 -8.32
CA SER A 337 -3.09 13.60 -8.82
C SER A 337 -3.02 12.84 -10.13
N GLU A 338 -3.95 11.89 -10.34
CA GLU A 338 -4.00 11.05 -11.52
C GLU A 338 -5.43 10.59 -11.80
N VAL A 339 -5.78 10.44 -13.07
CA VAL A 339 -7.05 9.85 -13.52
C VAL A 339 -6.71 8.62 -14.35
N GLU A 340 -7.24 7.47 -13.98
CA GLU A 340 -6.98 6.23 -14.70
C GLU A 340 -7.62 6.25 -16.09
N GLU A 341 -6.84 5.89 -17.10
CA GLU A 341 -7.30 5.83 -18.49
C GLU A 341 -8.48 4.86 -18.65
N GLY A 342 -9.53 5.30 -19.34
CA GLY A 342 -10.74 4.51 -19.52
C GLY A 342 -11.67 4.40 -18.30
N SER A 343 -11.31 5.02 -17.17
CA SER A 343 -12.16 5.07 -15.98
C SER A 343 -13.42 5.93 -16.20
N PRO A 344 -14.47 5.77 -15.36
CA PRO A 344 -15.65 6.63 -15.38
C PRO A 344 -15.31 8.13 -15.31
N ALA A 345 -14.41 8.52 -14.44
CA ALA A 345 -13.97 9.89 -14.30
C ALA A 345 -13.23 10.40 -15.55
N TYR A 346 -12.37 9.55 -16.14
CA TYR A 346 -11.67 9.86 -17.40
C TYR A 346 -12.66 10.11 -18.54
N VAL A 347 -13.64 9.21 -18.71
CA VAL A 347 -14.67 9.32 -19.76
C VAL A 347 -15.54 10.55 -19.56
N ALA A 348 -15.82 10.93 -18.31
CA ALA A 348 -16.55 12.15 -17.98
C ALA A 348 -15.74 13.43 -18.23
N GLY A 349 -14.41 13.34 -18.41
CA GLY A 349 -13.54 14.49 -18.69
C GLY A 349 -12.92 15.15 -17.45
N VAL A 350 -12.92 14.46 -16.31
CA VAL A 350 -12.16 14.84 -15.11
C VAL A 350 -10.66 14.70 -15.41
N GLN A 351 -9.83 15.59 -14.87
CA GLN A 351 -8.40 15.67 -15.18
C GLN A 351 -7.53 15.73 -13.92
N ALA A 352 -6.29 15.29 -14.06
CA ALA A 352 -5.28 15.54 -13.04
C ALA A 352 -5.08 17.05 -12.86
N GLY A 353 -4.94 17.49 -11.61
CA GLY A 353 -4.87 18.90 -11.24
C GLY A 353 -6.22 19.52 -10.85
N ASP A 354 -7.34 18.83 -11.06
CA ASP A 354 -8.64 19.25 -10.55
C ASP A 354 -8.71 19.10 -9.02
N VAL A 355 -9.57 19.90 -8.38
CA VAL A 355 -9.81 19.85 -6.93
C VAL A 355 -11.29 19.63 -6.67
N ILE A 356 -11.67 18.47 -6.17
CA ILE A 356 -13.08 18.14 -5.85
C ILE A 356 -13.49 18.90 -4.59
N LYS A 357 -14.70 19.52 -4.67
CA LYS A 357 -15.33 20.25 -3.58
C LYS A 357 -16.59 19.58 -3.08
N LYS A 358 -17.41 19.04 -3.99
CA LYS A 358 -18.69 18.42 -3.67
C LYS A 358 -18.93 17.17 -4.49
N VAL A 359 -19.69 16.25 -3.93
CA VAL A 359 -20.26 15.12 -4.66
C VAL A 359 -21.74 14.99 -4.32
N ASN A 360 -22.57 14.73 -5.33
CA ASN A 360 -24.02 14.64 -5.20
C ASN A 360 -24.64 15.83 -4.45
N GLY A 361 -24.02 17.02 -4.57
CA GLY A 361 -24.45 18.25 -3.89
C GLY A 361 -23.95 18.43 -2.44
N GLU A 362 -23.31 17.41 -1.85
CA GLU A 362 -22.76 17.46 -0.49
C GLU A 362 -21.30 17.95 -0.53
N GLU A 363 -20.94 18.88 0.35
CA GLU A 363 -19.57 19.36 0.52
C GLU A 363 -18.70 18.28 1.16
N LEU A 364 -17.47 18.13 0.65
CA LEU A 364 -16.49 17.19 1.18
C LEU A 364 -15.43 17.93 1.99
N THR A 365 -15.09 17.38 3.14
CA THR A 365 -13.98 17.87 3.98
C THR A 365 -12.67 17.15 3.69
N GLY A 366 -12.73 15.97 3.07
CA GLY A 366 -11.53 15.20 2.70
C GLY A 366 -11.86 13.89 1.98
N VAL A 367 -10.79 13.16 1.67
CA VAL A 367 -10.85 11.91 0.91
C VAL A 367 -11.76 10.87 1.56
N LYS A 368 -11.82 10.81 2.90
CA LYS A 368 -12.70 9.87 3.62
C LYS A 368 -14.18 10.09 3.33
N ASP A 369 -14.59 11.34 3.14
CA ASP A 369 -15.99 11.66 2.80
C ASP A 369 -16.31 11.16 1.39
N LEU A 370 -15.38 11.29 0.44
CA LEU A 370 -15.55 10.74 -0.91
C LEU A 370 -15.64 9.21 -0.88
N GLN A 371 -14.78 8.53 -0.11
CA GLN A 371 -14.85 7.08 0.06
C GLN A 371 -16.20 6.64 0.63
N ALA A 372 -16.67 7.33 1.68
CA ALA A 372 -17.97 7.06 2.29
C ALA A 372 -19.14 7.33 1.33
N ALA A 373 -19.04 8.36 0.48
CA ALA A 373 -20.04 8.66 -0.54
C ALA A 373 -20.09 7.56 -1.61
N LEU A 374 -18.92 7.09 -2.08
CA LEU A 374 -18.84 6.01 -3.07
C LEU A 374 -19.37 4.68 -2.55
N LEU A 375 -19.15 4.36 -1.27
CA LEU A 375 -19.70 3.14 -0.67
C LEU A 375 -21.21 3.11 -0.58
N LYS A 376 -21.89 4.27 -0.60
CA LYS A 376 -23.35 4.35 -0.62
C LYS A 376 -23.94 4.11 -2.01
N GLU A 377 -23.12 4.22 -3.04
CA GLU A 377 -23.53 4.15 -4.42
C GLU A 377 -23.41 2.75 -5.01
N SER A 378 -24.16 2.51 -6.07
CA SER A 378 -24.05 1.28 -6.86
C SER A 378 -23.40 1.58 -8.22
N PRO A 379 -22.67 0.61 -8.79
CA PRO A 379 -22.19 0.73 -10.17
C PRO A 379 -23.33 1.05 -11.15
N GLY A 380 -23.04 1.92 -12.12
CA GLY A 380 -24.01 2.41 -13.10
C GLY A 380 -24.77 3.66 -12.67
N ASN A 381 -24.83 3.99 -11.37
CA ASN A 381 -25.46 5.22 -10.92
C ASN A 381 -24.67 6.45 -11.39
N PRO A 382 -25.35 7.55 -11.77
CA PRO A 382 -24.69 8.82 -12.03
C PRO A 382 -24.17 9.41 -10.72
N PHE A 383 -22.91 9.79 -10.70
CA PHE A 383 -22.25 10.43 -9.58
C PHE A 383 -21.85 11.85 -9.97
N GLN A 384 -22.46 12.84 -9.33
CA GLN A 384 -22.22 14.24 -9.63
C GLN A 384 -20.98 14.72 -8.88
N ILE A 385 -20.04 15.33 -9.60
CA ILE A 385 -18.81 15.86 -9.03
C ILE A 385 -18.72 17.34 -9.36
N SER A 386 -18.68 18.20 -8.33
CA SER A 386 -18.35 19.61 -8.47
C SER A 386 -16.88 19.80 -8.08
N LEU A 387 -16.10 20.32 -9.00
CA LEU A 387 -14.68 20.49 -8.84
C LEU A 387 -14.19 21.86 -9.33
N LEU A 388 -12.99 22.24 -8.93
CA LEU A 388 -12.29 23.44 -9.37
C LEU A 388 -11.18 23.04 -10.34
N ARG A 389 -11.19 23.59 -11.54
CA ARG A 389 -10.15 23.40 -12.57
C ARG A 389 -9.38 24.68 -12.82
N ASN A 390 -8.06 24.58 -12.87
CA ASN A 390 -7.20 25.70 -13.22
C ASN A 390 -7.21 25.91 -14.75
N ASN A 391 -7.65 27.09 -15.20
CA ASN A 391 -7.65 27.49 -16.62
C ASN A 391 -6.38 28.24 -17.05
N GLY A 392 -5.33 28.27 -16.20
CA GLY A 392 -4.09 28.98 -16.41
C GLY A 392 -4.03 30.35 -15.71
N ASN A 393 -5.16 30.97 -15.38
CA ASN A 393 -5.25 32.25 -14.68
C ASN A 393 -5.95 32.15 -13.32
N GLN A 394 -6.96 31.29 -13.22
CA GLN A 394 -7.76 31.12 -12.01
C GLN A 394 -8.41 29.75 -12.00
N TYR A 395 -8.89 29.36 -10.83
CA TYR A 395 -9.72 28.16 -10.66
C TYR A 395 -11.19 28.50 -11.01
N VAL A 396 -11.78 27.66 -11.85
CA VAL A 396 -13.18 27.76 -12.29
C VAL A 396 -13.92 26.53 -11.83
N GLU A 397 -15.12 26.72 -11.28
CA GLU A 397 -16.01 25.64 -10.88
C GLU A 397 -16.60 24.95 -12.11
N MET A 398 -16.58 23.63 -12.10
CA MET A 398 -17.13 22.77 -13.15
C MET A 398 -17.88 21.61 -12.51
N GLU A 399 -18.91 21.14 -13.19
CA GLU A 399 -19.71 20.00 -12.77
C GLU A 399 -19.61 18.87 -13.80
N PHE A 400 -19.43 17.67 -13.31
CA PHE A 400 -19.36 16.45 -14.11
C PHE A 400 -20.32 15.39 -13.58
N SER A 401 -20.94 14.63 -14.48
CA SER A 401 -21.74 13.46 -14.15
C SER A 401 -20.99 12.22 -14.61
N CYS A 402 -20.55 11.42 -13.66
CA CYS A 402 -19.79 10.20 -13.92
C CYS A 402 -20.67 8.98 -13.64
N PRO A 403 -21.06 8.19 -14.64
CA PRO A 403 -21.68 6.88 -14.37
C PRO A 403 -20.63 5.97 -13.75
N LEU A 404 -20.87 5.54 -12.49
CA LEU A 404 -19.91 4.75 -11.74
C LEU A 404 -19.64 3.40 -12.38
N GLY A 405 -18.36 2.99 -12.41
CA GLY A 405 -17.95 1.65 -12.80
C GLY A 405 -18.02 0.66 -11.64
N THR A 406 -17.65 -0.60 -11.91
CA THR A 406 -17.49 -1.67 -10.90
C THR A 406 -16.01 -1.83 -10.55
N ARG A 407 -15.69 -1.84 -9.25
CA ARG A 407 -14.33 -2.00 -8.71
C ARG A 407 -13.84 -3.45 -8.75
#